data_bb53b9f42236dbe3a8f1eed202895555
#
_entry.id   bb53b9f42236dbe3a8f1eed202895555
#
_cell.length_a   1.000
_cell.length_b   1.000
_cell.length_c   1.000
_cell.angle_alpha   90.00
_cell.angle_beta   90.00
_cell.angle_gamma   90.00
#
_symmetry.space_group_name_H-M   'P 1'
#
loop_
_entity.id
_entity.type
_entity.pdbx_description
1 polymer ?
#
loop_
_entity_poly.entity_id
_entity_poly.type
_entity_poly.pdbx_seq_one_letter_code
_entity_poly.pdbx_strand_id
1 'polypeptide(L)'
;MVELTLPKNSKVQQGKTWPKPEGATNLREYRIYRWSPDDGGNPRMDTYFVDMDDCGPMVLDALLWIKNKIDPTLTLRRSCREGICGSCAMNIDGSNTLACTKGAEDISGAVKVYPLPHMAVIKDLVPDLTNFYAQHASIQPWLQTVSPTPAKEWLQSHEDREKLDGLYECILCACCSTSCPSYWWNGERYLGPATLLQAYRWLIDSRDEATGERLDNLEDPFRLYRCHTIMNCAQTCPKGLNPAKAIAEIKKMMVERRV
;
A
#
# COMPACT_ATOMS: atom_id res chain seq x y z
N MET A 1 -17.88 -34.21 12.30
CA MET A 1 -16.86 -33.44 11.52
C MET A 1 -17.33 -32.02 11.43
N VAL A 2 -16.49 -31.04 11.76
CA VAL A 2 -16.79 -29.64 11.50
C VAL A 2 -16.56 -29.39 10.01
N GLU A 3 -17.60 -29.10 9.28
CA GLU A 3 -17.52 -28.77 7.88
C GLU A 3 -17.15 -27.30 7.74
N LEU A 4 -15.95 -27.02 7.28
CA LEU A 4 -15.47 -25.65 7.03
C LEU A 4 -16.01 -25.20 5.68
N THR A 5 -17.03 -24.37 5.69
CA THR A 5 -17.54 -23.70 4.50
C THR A 5 -16.91 -22.34 4.34
N LEU A 6 -16.42 -22.04 3.13
CA LEU A 6 -15.91 -20.71 2.82
C LEU A 6 -17.06 -19.69 2.79
N PRO A 7 -16.83 -18.44 3.23
CA PRO A 7 -17.83 -17.39 3.12
C PRO A 7 -18.33 -17.22 1.67
N LYS A 8 -19.57 -16.79 1.52
CA LYS A 8 -20.11 -16.41 0.21
C LYS A 8 -19.21 -15.32 -0.41
N ASN A 9 -18.96 -15.40 -1.70
CA ASN A 9 -18.08 -14.50 -2.46
C ASN A 9 -16.58 -14.59 -2.12
N SER A 10 -16.13 -15.66 -1.46
CA SER A 10 -14.72 -15.86 -1.11
C SER A 10 -13.87 -16.52 -2.20
N LYS A 11 -14.48 -17.03 -3.27
CA LYS A 11 -13.79 -17.70 -4.37
C LYS A 11 -13.75 -16.84 -5.62
N VAL A 12 -12.55 -16.62 -6.14
CA VAL A 12 -12.36 -16.01 -7.46
C VAL A 12 -12.73 -17.03 -8.54
N GLN A 13 -13.66 -16.69 -9.40
CA GLN A 13 -14.13 -17.51 -10.51
C GLN A 13 -13.38 -17.17 -11.80
N GLN A 14 -13.46 -18.07 -12.78
CA GLN A 14 -13.05 -17.75 -14.14
C GLN A 14 -14.04 -16.71 -14.71
N GLY A 15 -13.50 -15.63 -15.23
CA GLY A 15 -14.29 -14.55 -15.85
C GLY A 15 -14.33 -14.63 -17.37
N LYS A 16 -14.59 -13.48 -17.98
CA LYS A 16 -14.67 -13.31 -19.42
C LYS A 16 -13.26 -13.29 -20.04
N THR A 17 -13.11 -13.95 -21.18
CA THR A 17 -11.94 -13.80 -22.05
C THR A 17 -12.30 -12.86 -23.20
N TRP A 18 -11.59 -11.76 -23.31
CA TRP A 18 -11.79 -10.78 -24.37
C TRP A 18 -11.07 -11.18 -25.66
N PRO A 19 -11.57 -10.80 -26.84
CA PRO A 19 -10.92 -11.14 -28.09
C PRO A 19 -9.52 -10.48 -28.18
N LYS A 20 -8.64 -11.15 -28.91
CA LYS A 20 -7.31 -10.60 -29.22
C LYS A 20 -7.46 -9.47 -30.24
N PRO A 21 -6.67 -8.37 -30.11
CA PRO A 21 -6.60 -7.35 -31.14
C PRO A 21 -6.18 -7.95 -32.50
N GLU A 22 -6.84 -7.53 -33.57
CA GLU A 22 -6.47 -7.95 -34.93
C GLU A 22 -5.14 -7.34 -35.33
N GLY A 23 -4.27 -8.14 -35.97
CA GLY A 23 -2.97 -7.67 -36.48
C GLY A 23 -1.90 -7.43 -35.38
N ALA A 24 -2.18 -7.79 -34.14
CA ALA A 24 -1.25 -7.60 -33.04
C ALA A 24 0.03 -8.42 -33.21
N THR A 25 1.18 -7.80 -33.00
CA THR A 25 2.52 -8.39 -33.19
C THR A 25 3.20 -8.74 -31.87
N ASN A 26 2.86 -8.06 -30.76
CA ASN A 26 3.50 -8.19 -29.45
C ASN A 26 2.45 -8.38 -28.34
N LEU A 27 1.73 -9.50 -28.43
CA LEU A 27 0.61 -9.77 -27.51
C LEU A 27 1.07 -10.14 -26.11
N ARG A 28 0.53 -9.42 -25.12
CA ARG A 28 0.66 -9.72 -23.70
C ARG A 28 -0.70 -10.06 -23.09
N GLU A 29 -0.75 -11.15 -22.33
CA GLU A 29 -1.94 -11.57 -21.60
C GLU A 29 -1.98 -10.90 -20.24
N TYR A 30 -3.14 -10.32 -19.91
CA TYR A 30 -3.45 -9.73 -18.59
C TYR A 30 -4.63 -10.45 -17.99
N ARG A 31 -4.48 -10.96 -16.75
CA ARG A 31 -5.56 -11.53 -15.94
C ARG A 31 -5.87 -10.55 -14.82
N ILE A 32 -7.04 -9.95 -14.86
CA ILE A 32 -7.40 -8.84 -13.97
C ILE A 32 -8.58 -9.26 -13.09
N TYR A 33 -8.43 -9.05 -11.79
CA TYR A 33 -9.51 -9.22 -10.82
C TYR A 33 -10.63 -8.22 -11.10
N ARG A 34 -11.85 -8.75 -11.19
CA ARG A 34 -13.08 -7.98 -11.43
C ARG A 34 -14.11 -8.33 -10.37
N TRP A 35 -14.67 -7.30 -9.78
CA TRP A 35 -15.77 -7.42 -8.85
C TRP A 35 -16.51 -6.10 -8.72
N SER A 36 -17.84 -6.15 -8.60
CA SER A 36 -18.70 -5.01 -8.32
C SER A 36 -19.68 -5.38 -7.20
N PRO A 37 -19.96 -4.48 -6.26
CA PRO A 37 -21.00 -4.71 -5.25
C PRO A 37 -22.39 -4.87 -5.87
N ASP A 38 -22.62 -4.27 -7.05
CA ASP A 38 -23.91 -4.31 -7.75
C ASP A 38 -24.20 -5.69 -8.36
N ASP A 39 -23.17 -6.47 -8.68
CA ASP A 39 -23.31 -7.79 -9.33
C ASP A 39 -23.75 -8.88 -8.34
N GLY A 40 -23.55 -8.69 -7.04
CA GLY A 40 -23.92 -9.64 -5.96
C GLY A 40 -23.24 -11.02 -6.06
N GLY A 41 -22.35 -11.20 -7.02
CA GLY A 41 -21.64 -12.46 -7.31
C GLY A 41 -20.25 -12.56 -6.69
N ASN A 42 -19.61 -13.72 -6.89
CA ASN A 42 -18.20 -13.90 -6.55
C ASN A 42 -17.31 -13.06 -7.47
N PRO A 43 -16.15 -12.63 -6.98
CA PRO A 43 -15.14 -12.02 -7.85
C PRO A 43 -14.67 -12.99 -8.94
N ARG A 44 -14.24 -12.45 -10.07
CA ARG A 44 -13.77 -13.22 -11.22
C ARG A 44 -12.43 -12.69 -11.74
N MET A 45 -11.73 -13.50 -12.51
CA MET A 45 -10.55 -13.10 -13.27
C MET A 45 -10.93 -12.98 -14.75
N ASP A 46 -11.01 -11.76 -15.26
CA ASP A 46 -11.17 -11.50 -16.69
C ASP A 46 -9.80 -11.51 -17.39
N THR A 47 -9.76 -12.09 -18.60
CA THR A 47 -8.55 -12.20 -19.40
C THR A 47 -8.60 -11.22 -20.56
N TYR A 48 -7.58 -10.37 -20.66
CA TYR A 48 -7.40 -9.37 -21.72
C TYR A 48 -6.11 -9.62 -22.46
N PHE A 49 -6.08 -9.24 -23.74
CA PHE A 49 -4.89 -9.29 -24.57
C PHE A 49 -4.57 -7.87 -25.03
N VAL A 50 -3.37 -7.43 -24.77
CA VAL A 50 -2.87 -6.09 -25.11
C VAL A 50 -1.71 -6.24 -26.10
N ASP A 51 -1.73 -5.48 -27.18
CA ASP A 51 -0.55 -5.32 -28.03
C ASP A 51 0.38 -4.29 -27.37
N MET A 52 1.55 -4.75 -26.94
CA MET A 52 2.50 -3.91 -26.23
C MET A 52 3.21 -2.91 -27.18
N ASP A 53 3.09 -3.08 -28.49
CA ASP A 53 3.59 -2.10 -29.46
C ASP A 53 2.66 -0.88 -29.56
N ASP A 54 1.37 -1.04 -29.23
CA ASP A 54 0.37 0.04 -29.16
C ASP A 54 0.22 0.65 -27.74
N CYS A 55 1.00 0.17 -26.78
CA CYS A 55 0.86 0.49 -25.37
C CYS A 55 2.22 0.87 -24.77
N GLY A 56 2.23 1.70 -23.72
CA GLY A 56 3.45 1.98 -22.97
C GLY A 56 3.94 0.75 -22.15
N PRO A 57 5.21 0.78 -21.70
CA PRO A 57 5.86 -0.41 -21.14
C PRO A 57 5.41 -0.79 -19.73
N MET A 58 4.70 0.10 -19.00
CA MET A 58 4.32 -0.13 -17.62
C MET A 58 2.99 -0.89 -17.52
N VAL A 59 2.81 -1.65 -16.44
CA VAL A 59 1.53 -2.32 -16.16
C VAL A 59 0.38 -1.32 -16.12
N LEU A 60 0.59 -0.11 -15.60
CA LEU A 60 -0.44 0.94 -15.59
C LEU A 60 -0.86 1.34 -17.00
N ASP A 61 0.08 1.43 -17.95
CA ASP A 61 -0.22 1.80 -19.33
C ASP A 61 -1.17 0.78 -19.97
N ALA A 62 -0.90 -0.51 -19.76
CA ALA A 62 -1.76 -1.59 -20.23
C ALA A 62 -3.16 -1.55 -19.57
N LEU A 63 -3.24 -1.29 -18.27
CA LEU A 63 -4.53 -1.15 -17.57
C LEU A 63 -5.35 0.03 -18.13
N LEU A 64 -4.71 1.14 -18.44
CA LEU A 64 -5.37 2.29 -19.08
C LEU A 64 -5.75 2.00 -20.53
N TRP A 65 -4.91 1.28 -21.27
CA TRP A 65 -5.23 0.83 -22.62
C TRP A 65 -6.46 -0.08 -22.63
N ILE A 66 -6.50 -1.08 -21.73
CA ILE A 66 -7.66 -1.96 -21.54
C ILE A 66 -8.92 -1.15 -21.23
N LYS A 67 -8.83 -0.23 -20.26
CA LYS A 67 -9.97 0.61 -19.87
C LYS A 67 -10.47 1.48 -21.01
N ASN A 68 -9.58 2.02 -21.83
CA ASN A 68 -9.94 2.97 -22.89
C ASN A 68 -10.37 2.30 -24.21
N LYS A 69 -9.85 1.11 -24.50
CA LYS A 69 -10.04 0.45 -25.81
C LYS A 69 -10.92 -0.79 -25.75
N ILE A 70 -10.92 -1.52 -24.61
CA ILE A 70 -11.59 -2.82 -24.49
C ILE A 70 -12.79 -2.75 -23.53
N ASP A 71 -12.54 -2.33 -22.27
CA ASP A 71 -13.51 -2.43 -21.19
C ASP A 71 -13.52 -1.18 -20.31
N PRO A 72 -14.38 -0.20 -20.63
CA PRO A 72 -14.48 1.05 -19.88
C PRO A 72 -14.97 0.87 -18.45
N THR A 73 -15.51 -0.30 -18.10
CA THR A 73 -16.02 -0.59 -16.74
C THR A 73 -14.91 -0.93 -15.76
N LEU A 74 -13.68 -1.23 -16.24
CA LEU A 74 -12.53 -1.52 -15.37
C LEU A 74 -12.24 -0.34 -14.45
N THR A 75 -12.26 -0.58 -13.14
CA THR A 75 -12.09 0.47 -12.12
C THR A 75 -10.74 0.35 -11.43
N LEU A 76 -9.97 1.44 -11.45
CA LEU A 76 -8.67 1.56 -10.80
C LEU A 76 -8.38 3.00 -10.38
N ARG A 77 -7.48 3.16 -9.42
CA ARG A 77 -6.95 4.48 -9.04
C ARG A 77 -5.63 4.75 -9.77
N ARG A 78 -5.45 5.97 -10.20
CA ARG A 78 -4.18 6.44 -10.79
C ARG A 78 -4.06 7.95 -10.70
N SER A 79 -2.83 8.49 -10.71
CA SER A 79 -2.58 9.92 -10.76
C SER A 79 -1.22 10.23 -11.37
N CYS A 80 -0.12 10.29 -10.59
CA CYS A 80 1.18 10.83 -11.00
C CYS A 80 1.90 10.08 -12.12
N ARG A 81 1.79 8.77 -12.22
CA ARG A 81 2.48 7.86 -13.15
C ARG A 81 4.01 7.75 -12.96
N GLU A 82 4.55 8.30 -11.88
CA GLU A 82 6.00 8.40 -11.60
C GLU A 82 6.39 7.90 -10.20
N GLY A 83 5.53 7.09 -9.57
CA GLY A 83 5.84 6.47 -8.28
C GLY A 83 5.78 7.41 -7.06
N ILE A 84 5.04 8.54 -7.13
CA ILE A 84 5.01 9.56 -6.07
C ILE A 84 3.70 9.56 -5.28
N CYS A 85 2.55 9.35 -5.92
CA CYS A 85 1.25 9.52 -5.26
C CYS A 85 0.72 8.26 -4.56
N GLY A 86 1.27 7.08 -4.83
CA GLY A 86 0.82 5.81 -4.25
C GLY A 86 -0.53 5.28 -4.74
N SER A 87 -1.31 6.05 -5.52
CA SER A 87 -2.69 5.72 -5.85
C SER A 87 -2.86 4.46 -6.71
N CYS A 88 -1.88 4.10 -7.53
CA CYS A 88 -1.88 2.91 -8.37
C CYS A 88 -1.29 1.66 -7.66
N ALA A 89 -1.24 1.66 -6.34
CA ALA A 89 -0.80 0.50 -5.56
C ALA A 89 -1.79 -0.67 -5.73
N MET A 90 -1.27 -1.83 -6.10
CA MET A 90 -2.04 -3.05 -6.28
C MET A 90 -1.13 -4.28 -6.16
N ASN A 91 -1.70 -5.46 -6.15
CA ASN A 91 -0.92 -6.70 -6.19
C ASN A 91 -0.72 -7.10 -7.65
N ILE A 92 0.53 -7.12 -8.10
CA ILE A 92 0.91 -7.48 -9.45
C ILE A 92 1.78 -8.74 -9.37
N ASP A 93 1.30 -9.81 -9.95
CA ASP A 93 1.95 -11.14 -9.98
C ASP A 93 2.45 -11.60 -8.60
N GLY A 94 1.62 -11.41 -7.57
CA GLY A 94 1.91 -11.81 -6.19
C GLY A 94 2.67 -10.78 -5.35
N SER A 95 3.16 -9.68 -5.94
CA SER A 95 3.87 -8.62 -5.22
C SER A 95 3.04 -7.33 -5.12
N ASN A 96 2.97 -6.74 -3.93
CA ASN A 96 2.33 -5.42 -3.77
C ASN A 96 3.29 -4.35 -4.26
N THR A 97 2.92 -3.60 -5.28
CA THR A 97 3.76 -2.58 -5.90
C THR A 97 2.92 -1.51 -6.59
N LEU A 98 3.57 -0.55 -7.23
CA LEU A 98 2.92 0.50 -8.01
C LEU A 98 2.85 0.10 -9.48
N ALA A 99 1.66 0.12 -10.06
CA ALA A 99 1.48 -0.23 -11.47
C ALA A 99 2.20 0.73 -12.44
N CYS A 100 2.44 1.99 -12.03
CA CYS A 100 3.12 2.98 -12.86
C CYS A 100 4.64 2.82 -12.94
N THR A 101 5.24 2.02 -12.06
CA THR A 101 6.70 1.79 -12.03
C THR A 101 7.06 0.31 -12.23
N LYS A 102 6.07 -0.58 -12.35
CA LYS A 102 6.29 -1.98 -12.67
C LYS A 102 6.24 -2.20 -14.18
N GLY A 103 7.37 -2.60 -14.76
CA GLY A 103 7.46 -2.98 -16.17
C GLY A 103 6.63 -4.23 -16.46
N ALA A 104 5.91 -4.25 -17.56
CA ALA A 104 5.19 -5.44 -18.01
C ALA A 104 6.17 -6.56 -18.39
N GLU A 105 7.32 -6.21 -18.97
CA GLU A 105 8.38 -7.15 -19.36
C GLU A 105 9.09 -7.83 -18.19
N ASP A 106 9.09 -7.20 -17.00
CA ASP A 106 9.67 -7.80 -15.79
C ASP A 106 8.90 -9.05 -15.29
N ILE A 107 7.75 -9.35 -15.89
CA ILE A 107 6.87 -10.43 -15.48
C ILE A 107 6.89 -11.53 -16.54
N SER A 108 7.18 -12.75 -16.15
CA SER A 108 7.13 -13.90 -17.06
C SER A 108 5.69 -14.41 -17.22
N GLY A 109 5.26 -14.68 -18.46
CA GLY A 109 3.90 -15.20 -18.74
C GLY A 109 2.80 -14.16 -18.61
N ALA A 110 1.60 -14.55 -18.20
CA ALA A 110 0.45 -13.67 -18.05
C ALA A 110 0.61 -12.75 -16.82
N VAL A 111 0.35 -11.45 -17.00
CA VAL A 111 0.37 -10.47 -15.92
C VAL A 111 -0.91 -10.59 -15.09
N LYS A 112 -0.78 -11.01 -13.83
CA LYS A 112 -1.93 -11.14 -12.91
C LYS A 112 -2.05 -9.90 -12.06
N VAL A 113 -3.23 -9.26 -12.04
CA VAL A 113 -3.46 -8.02 -11.31
C VAL A 113 -4.66 -8.19 -10.38
N TYR A 114 -4.41 -7.91 -9.09
CA TYR A 114 -5.39 -7.95 -8.01
C TYR A 114 -5.39 -6.61 -7.26
N PRO A 115 -6.46 -6.25 -6.54
CA PRO A 115 -6.40 -5.17 -5.56
C PRO A 115 -5.39 -5.50 -4.45
N LEU A 116 -4.99 -4.51 -3.66
CA LEU A 116 -4.18 -4.76 -2.46
C LEU A 116 -4.89 -5.77 -1.56
N PRO A 117 -4.18 -6.82 -1.10
CA PRO A 117 -4.80 -7.92 -0.33
C PRO A 117 -5.23 -7.46 1.06
N HIS A 118 -6.17 -8.22 1.65
CA HIS A 118 -6.66 -8.04 3.03
C HIS A 118 -7.27 -6.65 3.34
N MET A 119 -7.74 -5.96 2.33
CA MET A 119 -8.60 -4.79 2.45
C MET A 119 -9.94 -5.07 1.75
N ALA A 120 -11.03 -4.50 2.24
CA ALA A 120 -12.30 -4.57 1.56
C ALA A 120 -12.18 -3.96 0.16
N VAL A 121 -12.80 -4.58 -0.83
CA VAL A 121 -12.80 -4.08 -2.20
C VAL A 121 -14.04 -3.23 -2.42
N ILE A 122 -13.85 -2.00 -2.87
CA ILE A 122 -14.95 -1.11 -3.28
C ILE A 122 -15.47 -1.54 -4.66
N LYS A 123 -14.55 -1.70 -5.62
CA LYS A 123 -14.80 -2.21 -6.97
C LYS A 123 -13.50 -2.56 -7.66
N ASP A 124 -13.46 -3.70 -8.34
CA ASP A 124 -12.31 -4.18 -9.12
C ASP A 124 -10.96 -4.04 -8.37
N LEU A 125 -10.10 -3.14 -8.82
CA LEU A 125 -8.76 -2.90 -8.27
C LEU A 125 -8.72 -1.81 -7.19
N VAL A 126 -9.87 -1.35 -6.72
CA VAL A 126 -10.00 -0.25 -5.76
C VAL A 126 -10.30 -0.79 -4.36
N PRO A 127 -9.31 -0.85 -3.45
CA PRO A 127 -9.52 -1.20 -2.05
C PRO A 127 -10.08 -0.02 -1.24
N ASP A 128 -10.76 -0.33 -0.13
CA ASP A 128 -11.14 0.64 0.88
C ASP A 128 -9.96 0.95 1.79
N LEU A 129 -9.54 2.20 1.82
CA LEU A 129 -8.43 2.71 2.61
C LEU A 129 -8.91 3.48 3.87
N THR A 130 -10.19 3.47 4.19
CA THR A 130 -10.76 4.26 5.30
C THR A 130 -10.08 3.95 6.62
N ASN A 131 -9.98 2.67 6.99
CA ASN A 131 -9.29 2.26 8.23
C ASN A 131 -7.81 2.62 8.22
N PHE A 132 -7.14 2.44 7.09
CA PHE A 132 -5.72 2.78 6.93
C PHE A 132 -5.45 4.28 7.21
N TYR A 133 -6.26 5.16 6.65
CA TYR A 133 -6.11 6.61 6.89
C TYR A 133 -6.59 7.03 8.28
N ALA A 134 -7.58 6.36 8.86
CA ALA A 134 -7.96 6.60 10.25
C ALA A 134 -6.82 6.24 11.22
N GLN A 135 -6.13 5.15 10.99
CA GLN A 135 -4.94 4.76 11.75
C GLN A 135 -3.80 5.78 11.58
N HIS A 136 -3.55 6.25 10.36
CA HIS A 136 -2.58 7.31 10.11
C HIS A 136 -2.95 8.61 10.83
N ALA A 137 -4.21 9.03 10.78
CA ALA A 137 -4.67 10.21 11.50
C ALA A 137 -4.52 10.07 13.03
N SER A 138 -4.68 8.85 13.57
CA SER A 138 -4.61 8.58 15.01
C SER A 138 -3.23 8.81 15.64
N ILE A 139 -2.16 8.86 14.84
CA ILE A 139 -0.82 9.20 15.32
C ILE A 139 -0.51 10.69 15.24
N GLN A 140 -1.49 11.52 14.86
CA GLN A 140 -1.35 12.98 14.74
C GLN A 140 -0.12 13.35 13.89
N PRO A 141 -0.12 13.05 12.56
CA PRO A 141 1.04 13.19 11.70
C PRO A 141 1.30 14.64 11.27
N TRP A 142 1.48 15.51 12.25
CA TRP A 142 1.83 16.93 12.08
C TRP A 142 2.71 17.39 13.24
N LEU A 143 3.46 18.46 13.02
CA LEU A 143 4.34 19.06 14.03
C LEU A 143 3.52 19.52 15.25
N GLN A 144 3.94 19.10 16.44
CA GLN A 144 3.34 19.51 17.71
C GLN A 144 4.38 20.26 18.55
N THR A 145 4.04 21.49 18.93
CA THR A 145 4.91 22.37 19.69
C THR A 145 4.11 23.03 20.80
N VAL A 146 4.72 23.17 21.96
CA VAL A 146 4.21 23.95 23.10
C VAL A 146 4.94 25.27 23.23
N SER A 147 6.13 25.37 22.63
CA SER A 147 6.93 26.63 22.57
C SER A 147 6.25 27.68 21.71
N PRO A 148 6.43 28.98 22.03
CA PRO A 148 5.90 30.06 21.23
C PRO A 148 6.35 29.98 19.78
N THR A 149 5.44 30.22 18.84
CA THR A 149 5.76 30.22 17.40
C THR A 149 6.87 31.22 17.11
N PRO A 150 7.98 30.79 16.48
CA PRO A 150 9.08 31.67 16.14
C PRO A 150 8.65 32.73 15.10
N ALA A 151 9.36 33.86 15.05
CA ALA A 151 9.03 34.95 14.13
C ALA A 151 9.15 34.60 12.65
N LYS A 152 9.94 33.56 12.32
CA LYS A 152 10.13 33.12 10.93
C LYS A 152 9.75 31.64 10.79
N GLU A 153 10.63 30.70 11.20
CA GLU A 153 10.47 29.27 10.97
C GLU A 153 11.06 28.46 12.14
N TRP A 154 10.62 27.22 12.27
CA TRP A 154 11.22 26.24 13.17
C TRP A 154 12.54 25.75 12.57
N LEU A 155 13.66 26.13 13.18
CA LEU A 155 14.99 25.74 12.70
C LEU A 155 15.27 24.26 12.98
N GLN A 156 16.03 23.64 12.08
CA GLN A 156 16.51 22.27 12.21
C GLN A 156 17.94 22.20 11.68
N SER A 157 18.82 21.48 12.37
CA SER A 157 20.18 21.25 11.89
C SER A 157 20.21 20.32 10.67
N HIS A 158 21.28 20.34 9.89
CA HIS A 158 21.43 19.39 8.78
C HIS A 158 21.48 17.95 9.28
N GLU A 159 22.17 17.69 10.40
CA GLU A 159 22.26 16.38 10.99
C GLU A 159 20.90 15.84 11.47
N ASP A 160 20.05 16.70 12.06
CA ASP A 160 18.71 16.31 12.46
C ASP A 160 17.78 16.10 11.26
N ARG A 161 17.98 16.89 10.19
CA ARG A 161 17.22 16.70 8.95
C ARG A 161 17.57 15.36 8.28
N GLU A 162 18.85 14.96 8.26
CA GLU A 162 19.29 13.69 7.71
C GLU A 162 18.69 12.48 8.42
N LYS A 163 18.40 12.56 9.73
CA LYS A 163 17.73 11.49 10.47
C LYS A 163 16.35 11.15 9.93
N LEU A 164 15.71 12.07 9.21
CA LEU A 164 14.39 11.87 8.61
C LEU A 164 14.45 11.17 7.25
N ASP A 165 15.64 11.01 6.66
CA ASP A 165 15.82 10.30 5.39
C ASP A 165 15.44 8.82 5.53
N GLY A 166 14.70 8.32 4.55
CA GLY A 166 14.11 6.98 4.62
C GLY A 166 12.80 6.91 5.42
N LEU A 167 12.26 8.02 5.88
CA LEU A 167 11.01 8.11 6.63
C LEU A 167 9.98 9.04 5.95
N TYR A 168 10.38 10.28 5.65
CA TYR A 168 9.47 11.28 5.07
C TYR A 168 9.06 10.97 3.62
N GLU A 169 9.84 10.16 2.91
CA GLU A 169 9.55 9.74 1.54
C GLU A 169 8.39 8.73 1.43
N CYS A 170 7.82 8.33 2.55
CA CYS A 170 6.67 7.43 2.56
C CYS A 170 5.46 8.10 1.87
N ILE A 171 4.98 7.45 0.81
CA ILE A 171 3.86 7.93 -0.03
C ILE A 171 2.50 7.36 0.39
N LEU A 172 2.41 6.69 1.54
CA LEU A 172 1.17 6.09 2.07
C LEU A 172 0.43 5.18 1.06
N CYS A 173 1.18 4.45 0.24
CA CYS A 173 0.60 3.56 -0.78
C CYS A 173 -0.03 2.28 -0.23
N ALA A 174 0.15 1.97 1.06
CA ALA A 174 -0.33 0.79 1.76
C ALA A 174 0.28 -0.56 1.32
N CYS A 175 1.21 -0.63 0.37
CA CYS A 175 1.85 -1.88 -0.05
C CYS A 175 2.44 -2.66 1.13
N CYS A 176 3.14 -2.00 2.03
CA CYS A 176 3.77 -2.62 3.20
C CYS A 176 2.75 -3.12 4.24
N SER A 177 1.69 -2.36 4.51
CA SER A 177 0.65 -2.75 5.46
C SER A 177 -0.13 -3.96 4.94
N THR A 178 -0.48 -3.98 3.67
CA THR A 178 -1.22 -5.08 3.04
C THR A 178 -0.38 -6.32 2.75
N SER A 179 0.94 -6.25 2.89
CA SER A 179 1.83 -7.43 2.83
C SER A 179 2.21 -7.98 4.21
N CYS A 180 1.76 -7.33 5.29
CA CYS A 180 2.10 -7.71 6.66
C CYS A 180 1.10 -8.71 7.25
N PRO A 181 1.50 -9.98 7.57
CA PRO A 181 0.60 -10.95 8.18
C PRO A 181 -0.02 -10.49 9.48
N SER A 182 0.73 -9.75 10.31
CA SER A 182 0.19 -9.18 11.55
C SER A 182 -0.93 -8.17 11.28
N TYR A 183 -0.85 -7.41 10.20
CA TYR A 183 -1.90 -6.47 9.79
C TYR A 183 -3.12 -7.19 9.23
N TRP A 184 -2.93 -8.30 8.54
CA TRP A 184 -4.06 -9.10 8.02
C TRP A 184 -4.99 -9.58 9.12
N TRP A 185 -4.41 -10.02 10.26
CA TRP A 185 -5.16 -10.62 11.36
C TRP A 185 -5.60 -9.63 12.44
N ASN A 186 -4.98 -8.46 12.53
CA ASN A 186 -5.24 -7.46 13.56
C ASN A 186 -5.37 -6.04 12.97
N GLY A 187 -5.80 -5.90 11.72
CA GLY A 187 -5.86 -4.62 11.00
C GLY A 187 -6.76 -3.58 11.66
N GLU A 188 -7.70 -3.99 12.51
CA GLU A 188 -8.56 -3.09 13.28
C GLU A 188 -7.84 -2.40 14.46
N ARG A 189 -6.75 -2.97 14.96
CA ARG A 189 -6.02 -2.46 16.15
C ARG A 189 -4.54 -2.21 15.90
N TYR A 190 -3.87 -3.08 15.14
CA TYR A 190 -2.46 -2.92 14.79
C TYR A 190 -2.29 -1.80 13.78
N LEU A 191 -1.48 -0.79 14.11
CA LEU A 191 -1.27 0.38 13.25
C LEU A 191 -0.63 0.06 11.90
N GLY A 192 0.08 -1.06 11.84
CA GLY A 192 0.75 -1.48 10.61
C GLY A 192 2.05 -0.73 10.30
N PRO A 193 2.80 -1.26 9.32
CA PRO A 193 4.14 -0.76 9.01
C PRO A 193 4.18 0.69 8.54
N ALA A 194 3.24 1.11 7.68
CA ALA A 194 3.23 2.47 7.13
C ALA A 194 2.99 3.52 8.22
N THR A 195 1.96 3.32 9.06
CA THR A 195 1.61 4.23 10.14
C THR A 195 2.72 4.30 11.19
N LEU A 196 3.33 3.16 11.55
CA LEU A 196 4.42 3.13 12.53
C LEU A 196 5.71 3.78 11.98
N LEU A 197 5.99 3.64 10.68
CA LEU A 197 7.09 4.38 10.05
C LEU A 197 6.84 5.89 10.14
N GLN A 198 5.63 6.34 9.87
CA GLN A 198 5.26 7.75 9.99
C GLN A 198 5.25 8.21 11.46
N ALA A 199 4.87 7.37 12.41
CA ALA A 199 4.99 7.69 13.85
C ALA A 199 6.46 7.93 14.23
N TYR A 200 7.36 7.06 13.81
CA TYR A 200 8.79 7.22 14.08
C TYR A 200 9.36 8.50 13.47
N ARG A 201 8.93 8.87 12.27
CA ARG A 201 9.30 10.13 11.62
C ARG A 201 9.02 11.35 12.52
N TRP A 202 7.87 11.36 13.22
CA TRP A 202 7.51 12.44 14.12
C TRP A 202 8.21 12.34 15.49
N LEU A 203 8.48 11.15 15.98
CA LEU A 203 9.19 10.90 17.23
C LEU A 203 10.63 11.45 17.21
N ILE A 204 11.28 11.45 16.05
CA ILE A 204 12.67 11.88 15.90
C ILE A 204 12.84 13.23 15.21
N ASP A 205 11.75 13.92 14.88
CA ASP A 205 11.81 15.28 14.36
C ASP A 205 12.22 16.22 15.50
N SER A 206 13.40 16.82 15.43
CA SER A 206 13.96 17.67 16.48
C SER A 206 13.13 18.94 16.78
N ARG A 207 12.16 19.24 15.94
CA ARG A 207 11.23 20.36 16.11
C ARG A 207 9.94 19.97 16.85
N ASP A 208 9.67 18.66 16.95
CA ASP A 208 8.48 18.15 17.64
C ASP A 208 8.74 18.04 19.14
N GLU A 209 7.82 18.54 19.94
CA GLU A 209 7.94 18.60 21.41
C GLU A 209 7.02 17.59 22.11
N ALA A 210 6.26 16.77 21.37
CA ALA A 210 5.27 15.83 21.91
C ALA A 210 5.75 14.37 21.95
N THR A 211 7.06 14.13 22.04
CA THR A 211 7.63 12.75 22.01
C THR A 211 7.02 11.86 23.10
N GLY A 212 6.80 12.38 24.32
CA GLY A 212 6.22 11.64 25.44
C GLY A 212 4.79 11.16 25.11
N GLU A 213 3.93 12.07 24.73
CA GLU A 213 2.52 11.81 24.39
C GLU A 213 2.40 10.89 23.18
N ARG A 214 3.29 11.04 22.19
CA ARG A 214 3.35 10.15 21.03
C ARG A 214 3.70 8.72 21.43
N LEU A 215 4.69 8.54 22.31
CA LEU A 215 5.05 7.22 22.83
C LEU A 215 3.90 6.63 23.65
N ASP A 216 3.23 7.41 24.50
CA ASP A 216 2.06 6.95 25.27
C ASP A 216 0.93 6.48 24.35
N ASN A 217 0.65 7.21 23.27
CA ASN A 217 -0.35 6.82 22.27
C ASN A 217 0.00 5.49 21.57
N LEU A 218 1.29 5.19 21.39
CA LEU A 218 1.74 3.97 20.74
C LEU A 218 1.84 2.77 21.69
N GLU A 219 1.96 3.00 23.00
CA GLU A 219 2.20 1.97 24.02
C GLU A 219 0.95 1.14 24.30
N ASP A 220 0.63 0.25 23.39
CA ASP A 220 -0.49 -0.68 23.46
C ASP A 220 -0.06 -2.05 22.89
N PRO A 221 -0.48 -3.18 23.52
CA PRO A 221 -0.12 -4.52 23.05
C PRO A 221 -0.49 -4.81 21.59
N PHE A 222 -1.50 -4.14 21.05
CA PHE A 222 -1.93 -4.33 19.68
C PHE A 222 -1.37 -3.25 18.75
N ARG A 223 -1.35 -1.98 19.15
CA ARG A 223 -0.95 -0.87 18.27
C ARG A 223 0.48 -1.00 17.76
N LEU A 224 1.44 -1.32 18.65
CA LEU A 224 2.88 -1.41 18.34
C LEU A 224 3.40 -2.85 18.33
N TYR A 225 3.08 -3.62 19.37
CA TYR A 225 3.80 -4.86 19.68
C TYR A 225 3.40 -6.07 18.84
N ARG A 226 2.44 -5.95 17.92
CA ARG A 226 2.11 -6.99 16.92
C ARG A 226 3.13 -7.12 15.79
N CYS A 227 4.12 -6.25 15.73
CA CYS A 227 5.23 -6.43 14.81
C CYS A 227 6.15 -7.57 15.28
N HIS A 228 6.27 -8.61 14.46
CA HIS A 228 7.15 -9.78 14.67
C HIS A 228 8.38 -9.78 13.76
N THR A 229 8.70 -8.65 13.14
CA THR A 229 9.89 -8.46 12.30
C THR A 229 9.97 -9.46 11.12
N ILE A 230 8.82 -9.72 10.47
CA ILE A 230 8.72 -10.65 9.31
C ILE A 230 9.42 -10.07 8.07
N MET A 231 9.60 -8.76 8.00
CA MET A 231 10.32 -8.01 6.95
C MET A 231 9.59 -7.86 5.59
N ASN A 232 8.43 -8.46 5.38
CA ASN A 232 7.67 -8.28 4.13
C ASN A 232 7.45 -6.79 3.78
N CYS A 233 7.26 -5.95 4.80
CA CYS A 233 7.05 -4.51 4.63
C CYS A 233 8.25 -3.78 4.01
N ALA A 234 9.47 -4.19 4.33
CA ALA A 234 10.69 -3.63 3.75
C ALA A 234 10.92 -4.14 2.32
N GLN A 235 10.63 -5.43 2.07
CA GLN A 235 10.81 -6.05 0.75
C GLN A 235 9.84 -5.50 -0.30
N THR A 236 8.60 -5.21 0.10
CA THR A 236 7.54 -4.77 -0.82
C THR A 236 7.48 -3.26 -1.03
N CYS A 237 8.26 -2.48 -0.28
CA CYS A 237 8.17 -1.02 -0.35
C CYS A 237 8.67 -0.48 -1.70
N PRO A 238 7.80 0.15 -2.52
CA PRO A 238 8.21 0.65 -3.83
C PRO A 238 9.16 1.87 -3.76
N LYS A 239 9.33 2.45 -2.55
CA LYS A 239 10.29 3.53 -2.27
C LYS A 239 11.57 3.03 -1.59
N GLY A 240 11.72 1.70 -1.39
CA GLY A 240 12.91 1.13 -0.75
C GLY A 240 13.05 1.45 0.75
N LEU A 241 11.96 1.87 1.41
CA LEU A 241 11.98 2.24 2.83
C LEU A 241 11.98 0.99 3.72
N ASN A 242 12.40 1.15 4.98
CA ASN A 242 12.44 0.05 5.95
C ASN A 242 11.53 0.32 7.17
N PRO A 243 10.22 0.03 7.07
CA PRO A 243 9.31 0.21 8.20
C PRO A 243 9.66 -0.65 9.42
N ALA A 244 10.23 -1.85 9.21
CA ALA A 244 10.60 -2.73 10.31
C ALA A 244 11.71 -2.13 11.18
N LYS A 245 12.69 -1.44 10.58
CA LYS A 245 13.72 -0.70 11.31
C LYS A 245 13.09 0.44 12.15
N ALA A 246 12.22 1.22 11.56
CA ALA A 246 11.51 2.30 12.28
C ALA A 246 10.72 1.75 13.50
N ILE A 247 10.04 0.63 13.34
CA ILE A 247 9.29 -0.02 14.45
C ILE A 247 10.26 -0.50 15.54
N ALA A 248 11.42 -1.04 15.17
CA ALA A 248 12.44 -1.46 16.14
C ALA A 248 12.97 -0.27 16.96
N GLU A 249 13.22 0.86 16.31
CA GLU A 249 13.66 2.09 17.00
C GLU A 249 12.57 2.64 17.94
N ILE A 250 11.29 2.62 17.55
CA ILE A 250 10.19 2.97 18.48
C ILE A 250 10.22 2.07 19.71
N LYS A 251 10.37 0.75 19.53
CA LYS A 251 10.46 -0.20 20.66
C LYS A 251 11.66 0.08 21.56
N LYS A 252 12.80 0.48 20.98
CA LYS A 252 13.98 0.89 21.73
C LYS A 252 13.68 2.15 22.57
N MET A 253 13.07 3.19 21.99
CA MET A 253 12.65 4.39 22.73
C MET A 253 11.68 4.05 23.88
N MET A 254 10.78 3.06 23.71
CA MET A 254 9.89 2.58 24.79
C MET A 254 10.65 1.98 25.97
N VAL A 255 11.78 1.30 25.72
CA VAL A 255 12.64 0.75 26.79
C VAL A 255 13.43 1.87 27.46
N GLU A 256 14.08 2.72 26.66
CA GLU A 256 14.95 3.80 27.16
C GLU A 256 14.22 4.78 28.10
N ARG A 257 12.95 5.09 27.84
CA ARG A 257 12.16 5.98 28.71
C ARG A 257 11.77 5.38 30.08
N ARG A 258 11.98 4.05 30.27
CA ARG A 258 11.66 3.34 31.50
C ARG A 258 12.89 3.06 32.38
N VAL A 259 14.07 3.27 31.85
CA VAL A 259 15.36 3.12 32.54
C VAL A 259 15.85 4.46 33.03
#